data_73a6fffcc3784e6f5c0174e452ec9f45
#
_entry.id   73a6fffcc3784e6f5c0174e452ec9f45
#
_cell.length_a   1.000
_cell.length_b   1.000
_cell.length_c   1.000
_cell.angle_alpha   90.00
_cell.angle_beta   90.00
_cell.angle_gamma   90.00
#
_symmetry.space_group_name_H-M   'P 1'
#
loop_
_entity.id
_entity.type
_entity.pdbx_description
1 polymer ?
#
loop_
_entity_poly.entity_id
_entity_poly.type
_entity_poly.pdbx_seq_one_letter_code
_entity_poly.pdbx_strand_id
1 'polypeptide(L)'
;HFSMNHFFRRQGATVLASEVCRASIHKKMNAQVWVDNLRGRNPELGRDIDTPQELIPHIGIEKHATFTPGGERMELIYMGHGHSPGDLVIYLPERKLLYAGDLVFSGMHGRCKTCDFGGILPILDRLMDFPCDTVVPGHGSPVVGVGTEGIAIYRDYLVTLQERIAELVTSGVSMEDAKTKFDDWKYFNWGRPQLVHTAIEHAYKDFVWRSRFEHFQALHEDKD
;
A
#
# COMPACT_ATOMS: atom_id res chain seq x y z
N HIS A 1 -8.92 -0.18 -4.32
CA HIS A 1 -8.81 -0.69 -5.71
C HIS A 1 -9.85 -1.77 -6.08
N PHE A 2 -10.82 -2.07 -5.22
CA PHE A 2 -11.82 -3.12 -5.46
C PHE A 2 -13.15 -2.61 -6.06
N SER A 3 -13.28 -1.32 -6.33
CA SER A 3 -14.52 -0.70 -6.83
C SER A 3 -15.03 -1.26 -8.16
N MET A 4 -14.14 -1.85 -8.96
CA MET A 4 -14.49 -2.47 -10.24
C MET A 4 -14.70 -3.99 -10.18
N ASN A 5 -14.64 -4.60 -9.00
CA ASN A 5 -14.80 -6.04 -8.85
C ASN A 5 -16.12 -6.54 -9.45
N HIS A 6 -17.23 -5.82 -9.23
CA HIS A 6 -18.55 -6.15 -9.79
C HIS A 6 -18.52 -6.25 -11.30
N PHE A 7 -17.86 -5.30 -11.99
CA PHE A 7 -17.75 -5.30 -13.45
C PHE A 7 -17.02 -6.55 -13.96
N PHE A 8 -15.84 -6.85 -13.41
CA PHE A 8 -15.07 -8.02 -13.85
C PHE A 8 -15.76 -9.33 -13.52
N ARG A 9 -16.42 -9.42 -12.34
CA ARG A 9 -17.22 -10.61 -11.97
C ARG A 9 -18.34 -10.89 -12.98
N ARG A 10 -19.05 -9.86 -13.43
CA ARG A 10 -20.11 -10.00 -14.42
C ARG A 10 -19.59 -10.42 -15.81
N GLN A 11 -18.31 -10.17 -16.10
CA GLN A 11 -17.62 -10.69 -17.27
C GLN A 11 -17.07 -12.13 -17.08
N GLY A 12 -17.39 -12.79 -15.97
CA GLY A 12 -16.94 -14.14 -15.67
C GLY A 12 -15.55 -14.25 -15.07
N ALA A 13 -14.91 -13.12 -14.72
CA ALA A 13 -13.59 -13.16 -14.08
C ALA A 13 -13.67 -13.63 -12.62
N THR A 14 -12.69 -14.44 -12.21
CA THR A 14 -12.44 -14.76 -10.82
C THR A 14 -11.61 -13.64 -10.18
N VAL A 15 -12.16 -12.99 -9.17
CA VAL A 15 -11.48 -11.92 -8.43
C VAL A 15 -10.75 -12.50 -7.23
N LEU A 16 -9.46 -12.21 -7.13
CA LEU A 16 -8.57 -12.68 -6.08
C LEU A 16 -8.08 -11.47 -5.25
N ALA A 17 -7.84 -11.68 -3.96
CA ALA A 17 -7.19 -10.70 -3.08
C ALA A 17 -6.44 -11.46 -1.97
N SER A 18 -5.67 -10.75 -1.13
CA SER A 18 -5.25 -11.35 0.14
C SER A 18 -6.48 -11.66 1.00
N GLU A 19 -6.41 -12.70 1.83
CA GLU A 19 -7.51 -13.04 2.74
C GLU A 19 -7.80 -11.88 3.70
N VAL A 20 -6.77 -11.15 4.14
CA VAL A 20 -6.93 -9.95 4.98
C VAL A 20 -7.76 -8.89 4.28
N CYS A 21 -7.50 -8.63 3.00
CA CYS A 21 -8.28 -7.68 2.20
C CYS A 21 -9.73 -8.18 2.03
N ARG A 22 -9.91 -9.46 1.63
CA ARG A 22 -11.23 -10.08 1.44
C ARG A 22 -12.06 -10.02 2.71
N ALA A 23 -11.48 -10.45 3.84
CA ALA A 23 -12.13 -10.42 5.15
C ALA A 23 -12.45 -8.98 5.60
N SER A 24 -11.57 -8.01 5.31
CA SER A 24 -11.81 -6.60 5.62
C SER A 24 -13.00 -6.03 4.84
N ILE A 25 -13.14 -6.39 3.56
CA ILE A 25 -14.29 -5.98 2.74
C ILE A 25 -15.57 -6.68 3.24
N HIS A 26 -15.50 -7.98 3.53
CA HIS A 26 -16.63 -8.78 4.01
C HIS A 26 -17.09 -8.36 5.41
N LYS A 27 -16.17 -8.19 6.37
CA LYS A 27 -16.44 -7.87 7.78
C LYS A 27 -17.08 -6.50 7.97
N LYS A 28 -16.82 -5.65 7.03
CA LYS A 28 -17.43 -4.35 7.08
C LYS A 28 -18.73 -4.44 6.31
N MET A 29 -19.84 -4.83 6.82
CA MET A 29 -21.13 -4.31 6.31
C MET A 29 -20.97 -3.02 5.52
N ASN A 30 -19.83 -2.59 5.49
CA ASN A 30 -19.07 -1.62 4.80
C ASN A 30 -18.98 -1.89 3.32
N ALA A 31 -19.24 -3.07 2.81
CA ALA A 31 -19.54 -3.19 1.39
C ALA A 31 -20.73 -2.28 1.05
N GLN A 32 -21.76 -2.20 1.89
CA GLN A 32 -22.87 -1.25 1.68
C GLN A 32 -22.40 0.20 1.83
N VAL A 33 -21.68 0.52 2.91
CA VAL A 33 -21.10 1.87 3.10
C VAL A 33 -20.15 2.23 1.95
N TRP A 34 -19.40 1.28 1.42
CA TRP A 34 -18.55 1.50 0.25
C TRP A 34 -19.36 1.74 -1.02
N VAL A 35 -20.44 0.98 -1.26
CA VAL A 35 -21.36 1.21 -2.38
C VAL A 35 -21.98 2.60 -2.27
N ASP A 36 -22.44 2.99 -1.10
CA ASP A 36 -23.05 4.30 -0.88
C ASP A 36 -22.04 5.45 -1.06
N ASN A 37 -20.81 5.28 -0.55
CA ASN A 37 -19.73 6.21 -0.79
C ASN A 37 -19.33 6.29 -2.28
N LEU A 38 -19.34 5.17 -2.98
CA LEU A 38 -19.03 5.14 -4.41
C LEU A 38 -20.13 5.82 -5.21
N ARG A 39 -21.39 5.57 -4.87
CA ARG A 39 -22.55 6.25 -5.48
C ARG A 39 -22.51 7.77 -5.25
N GLY A 40 -22.07 8.20 -4.06
CA GLY A 40 -21.91 9.62 -3.75
C GLY A 40 -20.76 10.30 -4.49
N ARG A 41 -19.67 9.59 -4.75
CA ARG A 41 -18.47 10.14 -5.41
C ARG A 41 -18.47 9.97 -6.92
N ASN A 42 -19.00 8.88 -7.39
CA ASN A 42 -19.12 8.53 -8.81
C ASN A 42 -20.43 7.76 -9.02
N PRO A 43 -21.54 8.46 -9.28
CA PRO A 43 -22.85 7.84 -9.43
C PRO A 43 -22.92 6.82 -10.55
N GLU A 44 -22.14 7.00 -11.63
CA GLU A 44 -22.10 6.06 -12.76
C GLU A 44 -21.52 4.71 -12.34
N LEU A 45 -20.38 4.70 -11.66
CA LEU A 45 -19.77 3.47 -11.17
C LEU A 45 -20.61 2.79 -10.06
N GLY A 46 -21.24 3.58 -9.21
CA GLY A 46 -22.04 3.05 -8.11
C GLY A 46 -23.40 2.51 -8.54
N ARG A 47 -23.96 3.02 -9.65
CA ARG A 47 -25.28 2.62 -10.16
C ARG A 47 -25.33 1.15 -10.57
N ASP A 48 -24.25 0.65 -11.15
CA ASP A 48 -24.17 -0.69 -11.70
C ASP A 48 -23.89 -1.78 -10.64
N ILE A 49 -23.75 -1.40 -9.37
CA ILE A 49 -23.56 -2.36 -8.27
C ILE A 49 -24.94 -2.69 -7.69
N ASP A 50 -25.43 -3.90 -7.97
CA ASP A 50 -26.74 -4.35 -7.46
C ASP A 50 -26.65 -4.71 -5.97
N THR A 51 -25.62 -5.45 -5.58
CA THR A 51 -25.40 -5.88 -4.20
C THR A 51 -23.95 -5.64 -3.77
N PRO A 52 -23.72 -5.31 -2.47
CA PRO A 52 -22.38 -5.15 -1.93
C PRO A 52 -21.48 -6.40 -2.07
N GLN A 53 -22.10 -7.58 -2.14
CA GLN A 53 -21.41 -8.86 -2.31
C GLN A 53 -20.61 -8.95 -3.61
N GLU A 54 -21.02 -8.20 -4.63
CA GLU A 54 -20.30 -8.15 -5.90
C GLU A 54 -18.91 -7.51 -5.78
N LEU A 55 -18.66 -6.74 -4.73
CA LEU A 55 -17.35 -6.15 -4.45
C LEU A 55 -16.39 -7.10 -3.71
N ILE A 56 -16.92 -8.18 -3.10
CA ILE A 56 -16.11 -9.10 -2.30
C ILE A 56 -15.33 -10.04 -3.23
N PRO A 57 -14.00 -10.15 -3.12
CA PRO A 57 -13.23 -11.13 -3.89
C PRO A 57 -13.71 -12.56 -3.69
N HIS A 58 -13.65 -13.38 -4.73
CA HIS A 58 -14.06 -14.78 -4.70
C HIS A 58 -13.14 -15.62 -3.81
N ILE A 59 -11.81 -15.40 -3.96
CA ILE A 59 -10.78 -16.21 -3.30
C ILE A 59 -9.87 -15.27 -2.52
N GLY A 60 -9.58 -15.65 -1.27
CA GLY A 60 -8.57 -15.02 -0.43
C GLY A 60 -7.26 -15.82 -0.45
N ILE A 61 -6.15 -15.13 -0.58
CA ILE A 61 -4.81 -15.70 -0.52
C ILE A 61 -4.25 -15.41 0.88
N GLU A 62 -3.98 -16.46 1.66
CA GLU A 62 -3.46 -16.29 3.03
C GLU A 62 -1.99 -15.86 3.06
N LYS A 63 -1.14 -16.55 2.28
CA LYS A 63 0.30 -16.26 2.19
C LYS A 63 0.80 -16.25 0.76
N HIS A 64 0.62 -17.34 0.05
CA HIS A 64 1.11 -17.56 -1.29
C HIS A 64 0.19 -18.51 -2.06
N ALA A 65 0.01 -18.23 -3.35
CA ALA A 65 -0.68 -19.13 -4.26
C ALA A 65 -0.03 -19.04 -5.66
N THR A 66 0.00 -20.16 -6.35
CA THR A 66 0.48 -20.25 -7.73
C THR A 66 -0.68 -20.59 -8.64
N PHE A 67 -0.80 -19.87 -9.74
CA PHE A 67 -1.77 -20.09 -10.81
C PHE A 67 -1.02 -20.21 -12.14
N THR A 68 -1.64 -20.89 -13.10
CA THR A 68 -1.06 -21.06 -14.44
C THR A 68 -2.07 -20.70 -15.54
N PRO A 69 -2.58 -19.45 -15.56
CA PRO A 69 -3.50 -19.03 -16.59
C PRO A 69 -2.83 -19.09 -17.97
N GLY A 70 -3.46 -19.80 -18.92
CA GLY A 70 -2.90 -19.94 -20.27
C GLY A 70 -1.53 -20.65 -20.33
N GLY A 71 -1.15 -21.37 -19.26
CA GLY A 71 0.15 -22.07 -19.18
C GLY A 71 1.28 -21.24 -18.61
N GLU A 72 1.09 -19.95 -18.33
CA GLU A 72 2.07 -19.07 -17.72
C GLU A 72 1.99 -19.13 -16.20
N ARG A 73 3.12 -19.31 -15.54
CA ARG A 73 3.19 -19.32 -14.06
C ARG A 73 3.02 -17.91 -13.50
N MET A 74 2.12 -17.79 -12.57
CA MET A 74 1.83 -16.55 -11.84
C MET A 74 1.80 -16.84 -10.34
N GLU A 75 2.60 -16.12 -9.58
CA GLU A 75 2.68 -16.21 -8.13
C GLU A 75 2.00 -15.01 -7.49
N LEU A 76 1.04 -15.25 -6.62
CA LEU A 76 0.38 -14.24 -5.79
C LEU A 76 0.92 -14.38 -4.38
N ILE A 77 1.53 -13.30 -3.86
CA ILE A 77 2.24 -13.35 -2.58
C ILE A 77 1.74 -12.22 -1.68
N TYR A 78 1.18 -12.59 -0.54
CA TYR A 78 0.83 -11.64 0.50
C TYR A 78 2.09 -11.18 1.23
N MET A 79 2.33 -9.89 1.21
CA MET A 79 3.57 -9.31 1.72
C MET A 79 3.46 -8.87 3.19
N GLY A 80 2.27 -8.78 3.74
CA GLY A 80 2.03 -8.21 5.07
C GLY A 80 1.40 -6.84 5.00
N HIS A 81 1.41 -6.10 6.12
CA HIS A 81 0.92 -4.73 6.18
C HIS A 81 2.07 -3.77 5.80
N GLY A 82 1.97 -3.18 4.62
CA GLY A 82 2.87 -2.15 4.14
C GLY A 82 2.10 -0.86 3.86
N HIS A 83 1.65 -0.66 2.60
CA HIS A 83 0.77 0.47 2.25
C HIS A 83 -0.65 0.29 2.83
N SER A 84 -1.10 -0.95 2.86
CA SER A 84 -2.38 -1.35 3.45
C SER A 84 -2.27 -2.71 4.15
N PRO A 85 -3.22 -3.08 5.02
CA PRO A 85 -3.18 -4.40 5.68
C PRO A 85 -3.25 -5.59 4.72
N GLY A 86 -3.67 -5.38 3.48
CA GLY A 86 -3.95 -6.45 2.53
C GLY A 86 -3.06 -6.48 1.29
N ASP A 87 -1.84 -5.97 1.36
CA ASP A 87 -0.97 -5.84 0.20
C ASP A 87 -0.56 -7.19 -0.39
N LEU A 88 -0.88 -7.39 -1.66
CA LEU A 88 -0.59 -8.58 -2.45
C LEU A 88 0.21 -8.17 -3.68
N VAL A 89 1.28 -8.90 -3.96
CA VAL A 89 2.05 -8.74 -5.19
C VAL A 89 1.80 -9.89 -6.15
N ILE A 90 2.00 -9.64 -7.44
CA ILE A 90 1.93 -10.65 -8.49
C ILE A 90 3.31 -10.73 -9.14
N TYR A 91 3.90 -11.93 -9.14
CA TYR A 91 5.18 -12.18 -9.78
C TYR A 91 5.02 -13.20 -10.92
N LEU A 92 5.53 -12.85 -12.09
CA LEU A 92 5.60 -13.72 -13.28
C LEU A 92 7.07 -14.06 -13.53
N PRO A 93 7.55 -15.22 -13.04
CA PRO A 93 8.97 -15.55 -13.04
C PRO A 93 9.55 -15.69 -14.45
N GLU A 94 8.82 -16.29 -15.40
CA GLU A 94 9.27 -16.45 -16.79
C GLU A 94 9.44 -15.13 -17.52
N ARG A 95 8.69 -14.10 -17.10
CA ARG A 95 8.79 -12.73 -17.64
C ARG A 95 9.68 -11.83 -16.82
N LYS A 96 10.16 -12.28 -15.68
CA LYS A 96 10.87 -11.47 -14.70
C LYS A 96 10.13 -10.15 -14.40
N LEU A 97 8.82 -10.26 -14.21
CA LEU A 97 7.90 -9.14 -14.07
C LEU A 97 7.22 -9.18 -12.69
N LEU A 98 7.33 -8.08 -11.95
CA LEU A 98 6.73 -7.91 -10.63
C LEU A 98 5.69 -6.78 -10.66
N TYR A 99 4.44 -7.10 -10.37
CA TYR A 99 3.40 -6.12 -10.06
C TYR A 99 3.40 -5.87 -8.55
N ALA A 100 3.93 -4.74 -8.14
CA ALA A 100 4.11 -4.39 -6.73
C ALA A 100 2.87 -3.74 -6.09
N GLY A 101 1.90 -3.31 -6.90
CA GLY A 101 0.75 -2.56 -6.40
C GLY A 101 1.19 -1.29 -5.66
N ASP A 102 0.38 -0.86 -4.69
CA ASP A 102 0.64 0.36 -3.91
C ASP A 102 1.78 0.23 -2.88
N LEU A 103 2.46 -0.93 -2.84
CA LEU A 103 3.75 -1.04 -2.13
C LEU A 103 4.84 -0.17 -2.77
N VAL A 104 4.68 0.19 -4.05
CA VAL A 104 5.64 1.04 -4.78
C VAL A 104 4.92 2.14 -5.53
N PHE A 105 5.39 3.37 -5.35
CA PHE A 105 4.99 4.54 -6.14
C PHE A 105 6.21 5.05 -6.92
N SER A 106 6.03 5.32 -8.21
CA SER A 106 7.10 5.81 -9.08
C SER A 106 6.94 7.31 -9.33
N GLY A 107 7.84 8.12 -8.76
CA GLY A 107 7.91 9.56 -8.99
C GLY A 107 6.71 10.36 -8.49
N MET A 108 5.96 9.86 -7.51
CA MET A 108 4.81 10.57 -6.95
C MET A 108 4.53 10.19 -5.49
N HIS A 109 3.83 11.10 -4.79
CA HIS A 109 3.37 10.86 -3.42
C HIS A 109 2.20 9.89 -3.39
N GLY A 110 2.27 8.90 -2.47
CA GLY A 110 1.19 7.97 -2.18
C GLY A 110 0.22 8.50 -1.13
N ARG A 111 -1.00 7.97 -1.16
CA ARG A 111 -1.98 8.23 -0.09
C ARG A 111 -1.71 7.27 1.07
N CYS A 112 -0.84 7.63 2.00
CA CYS A 112 -0.36 6.78 3.08
C CYS A 112 -1.34 6.63 4.28
N LYS A 113 -2.64 6.76 4.07
CA LYS A 113 -3.65 6.79 5.15
C LYS A 113 -3.68 5.54 6.02
N THR A 114 -3.36 4.39 5.46
CA THR A 114 -3.35 3.10 6.14
C THR A 114 -1.98 2.44 6.10
N CYS A 115 -0.94 3.20 5.77
CA CYS A 115 0.43 2.72 5.69
C CYS A 115 0.96 2.40 7.09
N ASP A 116 1.57 1.23 7.23
CA ASP A 116 2.46 0.91 8.34
C ASP A 116 3.87 1.31 7.95
N PHE A 117 4.32 2.45 8.43
CA PHE A 117 5.64 2.98 8.07
C PHE A 117 6.80 2.13 8.62
N GLY A 118 6.59 1.36 9.69
CA GLY A 118 7.56 0.39 10.20
C GLY A 118 7.59 -0.88 9.35
N GLY A 119 6.40 -1.40 9.00
CA GLY A 119 6.25 -2.65 8.27
C GLY A 119 6.60 -2.58 6.79
N ILE A 120 6.47 -1.40 6.15
CA ILE A 120 6.68 -1.28 4.71
C ILE A 120 8.16 -1.43 4.30
N LEU A 121 9.11 -0.95 5.11
CA LEU A 121 10.53 -1.01 4.75
C LEU A 121 11.06 -2.45 4.61
N PRO A 122 10.83 -3.37 5.57
CA PRO A 122 11.18 -4.77 5.40
C PRO A 122 10.50 -5.45 4.21
N ILE A 123 9.28 -5.01 3.86
CA ILE A 123 8.58 -5.51 2.67
C ILE A 123 9.32 -5.07 1.40
N LEU A 124 9.72 -3.80 1.31
CA LEU A 124 10.47 -3.29 0.16
C LEU A 124 11.83 -3.98 0.03
N ASP A 125 12.52 -4.27 1.15
CA ASP A 125 13.75 -5.04 1.15
C ASP A 125 13.52 -6.44 0.52
N ARG A 126 12.47 -7.14 0.92
CA ARG A 126 12.10 -8.43 0.33
C ARG A 126 11.70 -8.33 -1.15
N LEU A 127 11.07 -7.23 -1.57
CA LEU A 127 10.73 -7.02 -2.98
C LEU A 127 11.96 -6.80 -3.85
N MET A 128 13.04 -6.24 -3.31
CA MET A 128 14.30 -6.08 -4.02
C MET A 128 15.03 -7.41 -4.27
N ASP A 129 14.70 -8.47 -3.53
CA ASP A 129 15.27 -9.81 -3.74
C ASP A 129 14.64 -10.57 -4.92
N PHE A 130 13.53 -10.07 -5.48
CA PHE A 130 12.91 -10.72 -6.64
C PHE A 130 13.78 -10.57 -7.89
N PRO A 131 14.07 -11.68 -8.59
CA PRO A 131 14.82 -11.63 -9.84
C PRO A 131 13.95 -11.12 -10.98
N CYS A 132 13.66 -9.81 -10.98
CA CYS A 132 12.80 -9.14 -11.97
C CYS A 132 13.56 -8.08 -12.76
N ASP A 133 13.21 -7.96 -14.05
CA ASP A 133 13.72 -6.93 -14.94
C ASP A 133 12.76 -5.74 -15.03
N THR A 134 11.51 -5.95 -14.65
CA THR A 134 10.46 -4.91 -14.69
C THR A 134 9.63 -4.94 -13.42
N VAL A 135 9.45 -3.76 -12.82
CA VAL A 135 8.53 -3.54 -11.70
C VAL A 135 7.41 -2.62 -12.15
N VAL A 136 6.17 -3.07 -11.94
CA VAL A 136 4.96 -2.28 -12.18
C VAL A 136 4.46 -1.75 -10.83
N PRO A 137 4.60 -0.44 -10.57
CA PRO A 137 4.09 0.18 -9.35
C PRO A 137 2.57 0.30 -9.40
N GLY A 138 1.93 0.53 -8.25
CA GLY A 138 0.51 0.84 -8.18
C GLY A 138 0.16 2.17 -8.85
N HIS A 139 1.10 3.11 -8.80
CA HIS A 139 0.97 4.45 -9.39
C HIS A 139 2.31 4.94 -9.93
N GLY A 140 2.24 5.74 -11.01
CA GLY A 140 3.40 6.26 -11.72
C GLY A 140 3.75 5.40 -12.93
N SER A 141 4.89 5.69 -13.55
CA SER A 141 5.34 4.93 -14.71
C SER A 141 6.02 3.64 -14.28
N PRO A 142 5.81 2.53 -15.00
CA PRO A 142 6.59 1.32 -14.82
C PRO A 142 8.09 1.60 -14.98
N VAL A 143 8.91 0.98 -14.13
CA VAL A 143 10.36 1.01 -14.24
C VAL A 143 10.78 -0.25 -15.00
N VAL A 144 11.08 -0.08 -16.28
CA VAL A 144 11.32 -1.18 -17.22
C VAL A 144 12.83 -1.37 -17.45
N GLY A 145 13.30 -2.61 -17.34
CA GLY A 145 14.66 -2.98 -17.70
C GLY A 145 15.75 -2.57 -16.71
N VAL A 146 15.37 -2.05 -15.54
CA VAL A 146 16.30 -1.63 -14.47
C VAL A 146 16.09 -2.43 -13.18
N GLY A 147 15.41 -3.56 -13.27
CA GLY A 147 15.17 -4.45 -12.13
C GLY A 147 14.43 -3.75 -11.00
N THR A 148 14.98 -3.81 -9.81
CA THR A 148 14.38 -3.30 -8.57
C THR A 148 14.75 -1.84 -8.25
N GLU A 149 15.40 -1.10 -9.14
CA GLU A 149 15.84 0.29 -8.90
C GLU A 149 14.67 1.20 -8.48
N GLY A 150 13.49 1.04 -9.10
CA GLY A 150 12.31 1.82 -8.73
C GLY A 150 11.83 1.55 -7.29
N ILE A 151 12.02 0.33 -6.79
CA ILE A 151 11.74 -0.04 -5.40
C ILE A 151 12.75 0.65 -4.48
N ALA A 152 14.05 0.63 -4.83
CA ALA A 152 15.10 1.26 -4.05
C ALA A 152 14.88 2.79 -3.92
N ILE A 153 14.46 3.45 -5.01
CA ILE A 153 14.14 4.88 -5.00
C ILE A 153 12.95 5.16 -4.08
N TYR A 154 11.88 4.36 -4.14
CA TYR A 154 10.73 4.55 -3.27
C TYR A 154 11.04 4.21 -1.81
N ARG A 155 11.89 3.22 -1.56
CA ARG A 155 12.41 2.92 -0.23
C ARG A 155 13.17 4.11 0.36
N ASP A 156 14.07 4.73 -0.40
CA ASP A 156 14.80 5.92 0.03
C ASP A 156 13.87 7.12 0.31
N TYR A 157 12.82 7.28 -0.49
CA TYR A 157 11.74 8.23 -0.20
C TYR A 157 11.14 8.00 1.20
N LEU A 158 10.78 6.76 1.53
CA LEU A 158 10.16 6.44 2.83
C LEU A 158 11.15 6.55 3.98
N VAL A 159 12.41 6.14 3.79
CA VAL A 159 13.47 6.26 4.80
C VAL A 159 13.70 7.73 5.15
N THR A 160 13.97 8.57 4.13
CA THR A 160 14.25 9.99 4.37
C THR A 160 13.04 10.75 4.93
N LEU A 161 11.81 10.35 4.58
CA LEU A 161 10.61 10.88 5.21
C LEU A 161 10.56 10.56 6.70
N GLN A 162 10.78 9.30 7.06
CA GLN A 162 10.71 8.83 8.45
C GLN A 162 11.83 9.41 9.31
N GLU A 163 13.06 9.46 8.81
CA GLU A 163 14.21 10.08 9.51
C GLU A 163 13.92 11.54 9.85
N ARG A 164 13.46 12.31 8.86
CA ARG A 164 13.13 13.72 9.09
C ARG A 164 11.96 13.91 10.06
N ILE A 165 10.95 13.07 9.99
CA ILE A 165 9.85 13.08 10.97
C ILE A 165 10.35 12.76 12.37
N ALA A 166 11.22 11.75 12.51
CA ALA A 166 11.80 11.39 13.81
C ALA A 166 12.56 12.56 14.45
N GLU A 167 13.40 13.25 13.67
CA GLU A 167 14.13 14.45 14.12
C GLU A 167 13.18 15.57 14.58
N LEU A 168 12.15 15.87 13.79
CA LEU A 168 11.19 16.93 14.10
C LEU A 168 10.37 16.60 15.37
N VAL A 169 9.88 15.37 15.49
CA VAL A 169 9.13 14.93 16.70
C VAL A 169 10.01 14.97 17.94
N THR A 170 11.24 14.45 17.85
CA THR A 170 12.18 14.44 18.96
C THR A 170 12.56 15.86 19.40
N SER A 171 12.61 16.80 18.47
CA SER A 171 12.84 18.23 18.73
C SER A 171 11.59 18.98 19.24
N GLY A 172 10.46 18.29 19.43
CA GLY A 172 9.22 18.88 19.93
C GLY A 172 8.45 19.72 18.92
N VAL A 173 8.75 19.60 17.63
CA VAL A 173 8.04 20.31 16.55
C VAL A 173 6.65 19.75 16.40
N SER A 174 5.63 20.61 16.34
CA SER A 174 4.24 20.18 16.14
C SER A 174 4.01 19.58 14.76
N MET A 175 2.96 18.77 14.62
CA MET A 175 2.59 18.16 13.33
C MET A 175 2.30 19.23 12.25
N GLU A 176 1.66 20.35 12.62
CA GLU A 176 1.36 21.43 11.66
C GLU A 176 2.64 22.13 11.22
N ASP A 177 3.55 22.41 12.15
CA ASP A 177 4.85 23.04 11.82
C ASP A 177 5.74 22.07 11.03
N ALA A 178 5.68 20.76 11.30
CA ALA A 178 6.42 19.74 10.57
C ALA A 178 6.10 19.77 9.07
N LYS A 179 4.85 20.03 8.69
CA LYS A 179 4.45 20.12 7.26
C LYS A 179 5.20 21.21 6.50
N THR A 180 5.63 22.27 7.18
CA THR A 180 6.36 23.40 6.57
C THR A 180 7.88 23.20 6.56
N LYS A 181 8.37 22.07 7.05
CA LYS A 181 9.80 21.77 7.15
C LYS A 181 10.32 20.80 6.08
N PHE A 182 9.59 20.63 4.98
CA PHE A 182 9.93 19.69 3.92
C PHE A 182 10.21 20.35 2.56
N ASP A 183 10.21 21.68 2.46
CA ASP A 183 10.36 22.40 1.18
C ASP A 183 11.69 22.09 0.46
N ASP A 184 12.74 21.77 1.22
CA ASP A 184 14.07 21.38 0.72
C ASP A 184 14.24 19.86 0.58
N TRP A 185 13.22 19.07 0.89
CA TRP A 185 13.29 17.62 0.75
C TRP A 185 13.32 17.21 -0.72
N LYS A 186 14.31 16.39 -1.10
CA LYS A 186 14.57 16.02 -2.51
C LYS A 186 13.36 15.42 -3.24
N TYR A 187 12.37 14.92 -2.52
CA TYR A 187 11.14 14.35 -3.06
C TYR A 187 9.93 15.27 -2.99
N PHE A 188 10.07 16.48 -2.42
CA PHE A 188 8.95 17.39 -2.19
C PHE A 188 8.15 17.70 -3.46
N ASN A 189 8.84 17.84 -4.59
CA ASN A 189 8.24 18.16 -5.89
C ASN A 189 7.83 16.96 -6.73
N TRP A 190 7.72 15.77 -6.12
CA TRP A 190 7.19 14.60 -6.81
C TRP A 190 5.74 14.82 -7.25
N GLY A 191 5.26 14.00 -8.21
CA GLY A 191 3.88 14.02 -8.69
C GLY A 191 2.87 13.90 -7.56
N ARG A 192 1.67 14.44 -7.74
CA ARG A 192 0.61 14.59 -6.72
C ARG A 192 1.05 15.43 -5.51
N PRO A 193 1.55 16.65 -5.71
CA PRO A 193 2.08 17.49 -4.63
C PRO A 193 1.04 17.75 -3.51
N GLN A 194 -0.26 17.68 -3.82
CA GLN A 194 -1.34 17.79 -2.82
C GLN A 194 -1.33 16.66 -1.78
N LEU A 195 -0.61 15.56 -2.02
CA LEU A 195 -0.52 14.43 -1.08
C LEU A 195 0.73 14.50 -0.19
N VAL A 196 1.69 15.39 -0.44
CA VAL A 196 2.92 15.49 0.36
C VAL A 196 2.61 15.75 1.83
N HIS A 197 1.76 16.72 2.12
CA HIS A 197 1.36 17.03 3.50
C HIS A 197 0.60 15.88 4.17
N THR A 198 -0.17 15.13 3.38
CA THR A 198 -0.86 13.94 3.88
C THR A 198 0.13 12.82 4.25
N ALA A 199 1.18 12.61 3.44
CA ALA A 199 2.23 11.64 3.73
C ALA A 199 3.00 12.02 5.02
N ILE A 200 3.39 13.30 5.15
CA ILE A 200 4.04 13.85 6.35
C ILE A 200 3.17 13.66 7.59
N GLU A 201 1.89 14.02 7.51
CA GLU A 201 0.94 13.89 8.61
C GLU A 201 0.81 12.44 9.08
N HIS A 202 0.66 11.49 8.16
CA HIS A 202 0.52 10.08 8.52
C HIS A 202 1.81 9.49 9.07
N ALA A 203 2.97 9.83 8.49
CA ALA A 203 4.27 9.43 9.02
C ALA A 203 4.51 9.99 10.44
N TYR A 204 4.13 11.25 10.68
CA TYR A 204 4.22 11.87 12.00
C TYR A 204 3.36 11.14 13.05
N LYS A 205 2.09 10.87 12.72
CA LYS A 205 1.17 10.16 13.62
C LYS A 205 1.65 8.74 13.93
N ASP A 206 2.13 8.03 12.91
CA ASP A 206 2.66 6.68 13.04
C ASP A 206 3.91 6.66 13.94
N PHE A 207 4.86 7.59 13.73
CA PHE A 207 6.05 7.69 14.55
C PHE A 207 5.72 7.98 16.02
N VAL A 208 4.84 8.95 16.31
CA VAL A 208 4.40 9.27 17.67
C VAL A 208 3.72 8.08 18.33
N TRP A 209 2.89 7.34 17.58
CA TRP A 209 2.22 6.16 18.12
C TRP A 209 3.21 5.05 18.46
N ARG A 210 4.15 4.72 17.57
CA ARG A 210 5.18 3.69 17.78
C ARG A 210 6.08 4.05 18.98
N SER A 211 6.58 5.27 19.05
CA SER A 211 7.43 5.71 20.18
C SER A 211 6.72 5.61 21.53
N ARG A 212 5.41 5.87 21.60
CA ARG A 212 4.63 5.70 22.83
C ARG A 212 4.44 4.23 23.20
N PHE A 213 4.22 3.38 22.20
CA PHE A 213 4.05 1.95 22.40
C PHE A 213 5.33 1.28 22.88
N GLU A 214 6.48 1.61 22.28
CA GLU A 214 7.80 1.14 22.71
C GLU A 214 8.11 1.59 24.15
N HIS A 215 7.82 2.84 24.47
CA HIS A 215 7.97 3.33 25.84
C HIS A 215 7.07 2.58 26.83
N PHE A 216 5.83 2.29 26.46
CA PHE A 216 4.91 1.52 27.29
C PHE A 216 5.40 0.08 27.49
N GLN A 217 5.92 -0.59 26.48
CA GLN A 217 6.50 -1.94 26.60
C GLN A 217 7.70 -1.94 27.54
N ALA A 218 8.65 -1.02 27.35
CA ALA A 218 9.84 -0.89 28.22
C ALA A 218 9.49 -0.71 29.69
N LEU A 219 8.41 0.02 30.01
CA LEU A 219 7.95 0.19 31.41
C LEU A 219 7.34 -1.08 32.01
N HIS A 220 7.02 -2.10 31.22
CA HIS A 220 6.35 -3.33 31.67
C HIS A 220 7.25 -4.56 31.58
N GLU A 221 8.32 -4.52 30.79
CA GLU A 221 9.33 -5.58 30.70
C GLU A 221 10.25 -5.63 31.94
N ASP A 222 10.42 -4.52 32.67
CA ASP A 222 11.23 -4.45 33.90
C ASP A 222 10.50 -5.01 35.15
N LYS A 223 9.38 -5.73 35.01
CA LYS A 223 8.55 -6.21 36.13
C LYS A 223 8.47 -7.72 36.29
N ASP A 224 9.18 -8.48 35.47
CA ASP A 224 9.37 -9.93 35.62
C ASP A 224 10.82 -10.25 36.00
#